data_12c70b724bc28c50d477abcf2f325d98
#
_entry.id   12c70b724bc28c50d477abcf2f325d98
#
_cell.length_a   1.000
_cell.length_b   1.000
_cell.length_c   1.000
_cell.angle_alpha   90.00
_cell.angle_beta   90.00
_cell.angle_gamma   90.00
#
_symmetry.space_group_name_H-M   'P 1'
#
loop_
_entity.id
_entity.type
_entity.pdbx_description
1 polymer ?
#
loop_
_entity_poly.entity_id
_entity_poly.type
_entity_poly.pdbx_seq_one_letter_code
_entity_poly.pdbx_strand_id
1 'polypeptide(L)'
;MQYGVILNYFYNAWIHSTFFSILQKIWEPFRRAYDNLAAVKLLRRGNRIQTLYESSLLSRILRFVLDIICRLFSAIAGFAAPAWKGSLIVRLCRGSFILNFEFLLGAFICAMFIMPHSYWNNGYAIVAAIGFLTLYLILVGSGKRKLMYPDKLGFPFMLFAIALVLSLLFSQNRSDSMRILLFFAAAFIFTYVIAADMRDAKQLFKLLAFIYAAVMVTAVYAIIQRKFNLVYANASLTDLKINSGIPGRVTSTLDNPNNYAEFLVLFMPLCAAFAGTRKNQLSCVALLIGLVFPAVALIMTYSRSGWISLMLAALIYVWLRNKKLIPLFIALALLAIPFLPSTIVTRLTTIVTSFLGSSGHIDSSAQYRFQLWESVGYMIRDYGVNGIGLGPASFASLSPLYDTVDGAVHTQSQYFELILETGILGFVSFMWLILRCIKDSVIARRRADGLVRALLIACTAAFVGIAFSCIVEYLWFYPRVLFAYFILLGITFAAIFMANPEAKATL
;
A
#
# COMPACT_ATOMS: atom_id res chain seq x y z
N MET A 1 -34.41 -1.58 -12.30
CA MET A 1 -34.45 -2.73 -13.25
C MET A 1 -34.07 -2.36 -14.69
N GLN A 2 -34.36 -1.15 -15.19
CA GLN A 2 -34.01 -0.76 -16.58
C GLN A 2 -32.49 -0.66 -16.88
N TYR A 3 -31.65 -0.35 -15.90
CA TYR A 3 -30.18 -0.32 -16.11
C TYR A 3 -29.55 -1.68 -16.41
N GLY A 4 -30.19 -2.79 -16.05
CA GLY A 4 -29.70 -4.13 -16.34
C GLY A 4 -29.82 -4.55 -17.81
N VAL A 5 -30.80 -4.02 -18.55
CA VAL A 5 -31.04 -4.41 -19.95
C VAL A 5 -30.02 -3.76 -20.88
N ILE A 6 -29.78 -2.45 -20.72
CA ILE A 6 -28.80 -1.71 -21.54
C ILE A 6 -27.40 -2.23 -21.30
N LEU A 7 -26.99 -2.42 -20.04
CA LEU A 7 -25.69 -3.00 -19.69
C LEU A 7 -25.53 -4.44 -20.18
N ASN A 8 -26.61 -5.25 -20.17
CA ASN A 8 -26.59 -6.59 -20.74
C ASN A 8 -26.47 -6.57 -22.28
N TYR A 9 -27.11 -5.62 -22.96
CA TYR A 9 -26.97 -5.46 -24.39
C TYR A 9 -25.52 -5.15 -24.79
N PHE A 10 -24.90 -4.14 -24.16
CA PHE A 10 -23.49 -3.81 -24.41
C PHE A 10 -22.55 -4.95 -24.01
N TYR A 11 -22.83 -5.67 -22.94
CA TYR A 11 -22.04 -6.85 -22.55
C TYR A 11 -22.13 -7.96 -23.61
N ASN A 12 -23.34 -8.27 -24.06
CA ASN A 12 -23.53 -9.30 -25.09
C ASN A 12 -22.89 -8.89 -26.42
N ALA A 13 -23.04 -7.63 -26.84
CA ALA A 13 -22.38 -7.10 -28.01
C ALA A 13 -20.85 -7.21 -27.89
N TRP A 14 -20.29 -6.93 -26.70
CA TRP A 14 -18.85 -7.04 -26.42
C TRP A 14 -18.35 -8.47 -26.50
N ILE A 15 -18.99 -9.44 -25.80
CA ILE A 15 -18.52 -10.83 -25.80
C ILE A 15 -18.67 -11.54 -27.15
N HIS A 16 -19.57 -11.05 -28.00
CA HIS A 16 -19.74 -11.55 -29.37
C HIS A 16 -18.97 -10.75 -30.42
N SER A 17 -18.22 -9.69 -29.98
CA SER A 17 -17.43 -8.91 -30.91
C SER A 17 -16.18 -9.66 -31.40
N THR A 18 -15.83 -9.43 -32.66
CA THR A 18 -14.59 -9.96 -33.27
C THR A 18 -13.37 -9.52 -32.46
N PHE A 19 -13.39 -8.29 -31.93
CA PHE A 19 -12.31 -7.74 -31.10
C PHE A 19 -12.13 -8.53 -29.79
N PHE A 20 -13.23 -8.91 -29.12
CA PHE A 20 -13.15 -9.74 -27.92
C PHE A 20 -12.59 -11.13 -28.25
N SER A 21 -12.96 -11.73 -29.36
CA SER A 21 -12.44 -13.03 -29.78
C SER A 21 -10.93 -12.98 -30.09
N ILE A 22 -10.44 -11.89 -30.68
CA ILE A 22 -9.01 -11.65 -30.92
C ILE A 22 -8.27 -11.52 -29.59
N LEU A 23 -8.79 -10.69 -28.66
CA LEU A 23 -8.20 -10.53 -27.32
C LEU A 23 -8.18 -11.86 -26.56
N GLN A 24 -9.21 -12.68 -26.68
CA GLN A 24 -9.25 -13.99 -26.04
C GLN A 24 -8.22 -14.97 -26.64
N LYS A 25 -8.03 -14.96 -27.95
CA LYS A 25 -6.98 -15.75 -28.62
C LYS A 25 -5.57 -15.31 -28.21
N ILE A 26 -5.34 -14.00 -28.06
CA ILE A 26 -4.07 -13.45 -27.57
C ILE A 26 -3.85 -13.82 -26.09
N TRP A 27 -4.91 -13.78 -25.28
CA TRP A 27 -4.83 -14.05 -23.85
C TRP A 27 -4.64 -15.53 -23.50
N GLU A 28 -5.18 -16.44 -24.31
CA GLU A 28 -5.16 -17.89 -24.04
C GLU A 28 -3.74 -18.48 -23.90
N PRO A 29 -2.75 -18.16 -24.76
CA PRO A 29 -1.37 -18.59 -24.58
C PRO A 29 -0.74 -18.07 -23.28
N PHE A 30 -0.97 -16.81 -22.95
CA PHE A 30 -0.48 -16.21 -21.69
C PHE A 30 -1.11 -16.87 -20.47
N ARG A 31 -2.40 -17.18 -20.54
CA ARG A 31 -3.10 -17.90 -19.48
C ARG A 31 -2.53 -19.30 -19.28
N ARG A 32 -2.27 -20.04 -20.37
CA ARG A 32 -1.66 -21.39 -20.31
C ARG A 32 -0.22 -21.32 -19.78
N ALA A 33 0.57 -20.35 -20.25
CA ALA A 33 1.91 -20.11 -19.75
C ALA A 33 1.90 -19.76 -18.24
N TYR A 34 0.99 -18.87 -17.82
CA TYR A 34 0.77 -18.51 -16.43
C TYR A 34 0.39 -19.72 -15.57
N ASP A 35 -0.60 -20.52 -16.00
CA ASP A 35 -1.03 -21.72 -15.27
C ASP A 35 0.08 -22.79 -15.16
N ASN A 36 1.04 -22.77 -16.07
CA ASN A 36 2.17 -23.69 -16.10
C ASN A 36 3.42 -23.19 -15.38
N LEU A 37 3.50 -21.91 -15.03
CA LEU A 37 4.62 -21.37 -14.27
C LEU A 37 4.79 -22.12 -12.94
N ALA A 38 6.03 -22.55 -12.67
CA ALA A 38 6.37 -23.22 -11.41
C ALA A 38 5.99 -22.38 -10.17
N ALA A 39 6.15 -21.05 -10.25
CA ALA A 39 5.76 -20.11 -9.22
C ALA A 39 4.24 -20.13 -8.95
N VAL A 40 3.39 -20.23 -9.99
CA VAL A 40 1.93 -20.31 -9.82
C VAL A 40 1.52 -21.65 -9.22
N LYS A 41 2.17 -22.75 -9.65
CA LYS A 41 1.97 -24.08 -9.05
C LYS A 41 2.40 -24.09 -7.57
N LEU A 42 3.51 -23.41 -7.24
CA LEU A 42 3.97 -23.22 -5.85
C LEU A 42 2.99 -22.39 -5.03
N LEU A 43 2.49 -21.29 -5.59
CA LEU A 43 1.46 -20.45 -4.94
C LEU A 43 0.15 -21.20 -4.70
N ARG A 44 -0.24 -22.09 -5.60
CA ARG A 44 -1.40 -22.99 -5.41
C ARG A 44 -1.17 -24.03 -4.32
N ARG A 45 0.09 -24.47 -4.10
CA ARG A 45 0.50 -25.37 -3.00
C ARG A 45 0.67 -24.64 -1.67
N GLY A 46 0.47 -23.33 -1.60
CA GLY A 46 0.77 -22.47 -0.46
C GLY A 46 0.12 -22.87 0.87
N ASN A 47 -1.02 -23.55 0.86
CA ASN A 47 -1.64 -24.07 2.09
C ASN A 47 -0.76 -25.10 2.80
N ARG A 48 -0.07 -25.97 2.06
CA ARG A 48 0.82 -26.98 2.65
C ARG A 48 2.04 -26.36 3.34
N ILE A 49 2.66 -25.34 2.72
CA ILE A 49 3.79 -24.63 3.32
C ILE A 49 3.31 -23.86 4.57
N GLN A 50 2.15 -23.26 4.54
CA GLN A 50 1.56 -22.58 5.69
C GLN A 50 1.31 -23.57 6.86
N THR A 51 0.75 -24.74 6.58
CA THR A 51 0.52 -25.77 7.61
C THR A 51 1.83 -26.26 8.23
N LEU A 52 2.88 -26.48 7.39
CA LEU A 52 4.21 -26.84 7.86
C LEU A 52 4.83 -25.73 8.72
N TYR A 53 4.65 -24.46 8.33
CA TYR A 53 5.13 -23.33 9.12
C TYR A 53 4.41 -23.24 10.47
N GLU A 54 3.09 -23.35 10.51
CA GLU A 54 2.28 -23.30 11.73
C GLU A 54 2.64 -24.45 12.72
N SER A 55 3.10 -25.58 12.21
CA SER A 55 3.59 -26.71 13.03
C SER A 55 5.09 -26.64 13.37
N SER A 56 5.83 -25.70 12.80
CA SER A 56 7.29 -25.57 12.94
C SER A 56 7.71 -25.16 14.35
N LEU A 57 8.97 -25.48 14.70
CA LEU A 57 9.59 -25.04 15.95
C LEU A 57 9.57 -23.51 16.09
N LEU A 58 9.85 -22.78 15.01
CA LEU A 58 9.83 -21.31 14.99
C LEU A 58 8.46 -20.77 15.40
N SER A 59 7.38 -21.27 14.80
CA SER A 59 6.00 -20.86 15.16
C SER A 59 5.70 -21.16 16.63
N ARG A 60 6.12 -22.34 17.14
CA ARG A 60 5.92 -22.71 18.55
C ARG A 60 6.68 -21.78 19.51
N ILE A 61 7.92 -21.42 19.19
CA ILE A 61 8.71 -20.46 19.99
C ILE A 61 8.03 -19.09 20.00
N LEU A 62 7.61 -18.59 18.84
CA LEU A 62 6.92 -17.30 18.74
C LEU A 62 5.61 -17.26 19.53
N ARG A 63 4.81 -18.33 19.46
CA ARG A 63 3.58 -18.47 20.25
C ARG A 63 3.90 -18.48 21.74
N PHE A 64 4.90 -19.29 22.16
CA PHE A 64 5.32 -19.38 23.56
C PHE A 64 5.78 -18.02 24.12
N VAL A 65 6.63 -17.30 23.38
CA VAL A 65 7.08 -15.96 23.80
C VAL A 65 5.89 -15.00 23.92
N LEU A 66 4.99 -15.02 22.96
CA LEU A 66 3.82 -14.15 22.98
C LEU A 66 2.86 -14.50 24.12
N ASP A 67 2.68 -15.78 24.43
CA ASP A 67 1.88 -16.24 25.58
C ASP A 67 2.47 -15.76 26.92
N ILE A 68 3.81 -15.78 27.08
CA ILE A 68 4.46 -15.21 28.25
C ILE A 68 4.19 -13.71 28.35
N ILE A 69 4.36 -12.98 27.25
CA ILE A 69 4.07 -11.54 27.20
C ILE A 69 2.61 -11.29 27.56
N CYS A 70 1.66 -12.03 27.00
CA CYS A 70 0.24 -11.88 27.32
C CYS A 70 -0.08 -12.20 28.78
N ARG A 71 0.54 -13.20 29.38
CA ARG A 71 0.39 -13.49 30.83
C ARG A 71 0.90 -12.33 31.68
N LEU A 72 2.04 -11.73 31.32
CA LEU A 72 2.55 -10.55 31.99
C LEU A 72 1.56 -9.37 31.91
N PHE A 73 1.06 -9.08 30.72
CA PHE A 73 0.05 -8.03 30.52
C PHE A 73 -1.27 -8.35 31.24
N SER A 74 -1.67 -9.62 31.33
CA SER A 74 -2.83 -10.04 32.13
C SER A 74 -2.64 -9.78 33.61
N ALA A 75 -1.46 -10.08 34.15
CA ALA A 75 -1.13 -9.77 35.54
C ALA A 75 -1.13 -8.27 35.82
N ILE A 76 -0.51 -7.47 34.94
CA ILE A 76 -0.51 -5.99 35.03
C ILE A 76 -1.94 -5.44 34.94
N ALA A 77 -2.75 -5.92 34.00
CA ALA A 77 -4.14 -5.50 33.84
C ALA A 77 -4.98 -5.86 35.09
N GLY A 78 -4.76 -7.05 35.68
CA GLY A 78 -5.40 -7.46 36.94
C GLY A 78 -5.03 -6.57 38.11
N PHE A 79 -3.74 -6.25 38.26
CA PHE A 79 -3.25 -5.35 39.31
C PHE A 79 -3.79 -3.92 39.15
N ALA A 80 -3.80 -3.40 37.91
CA ALA A 80 -4.27 -2.04 37.61
C ALA A 80 -5.80 -1.91 37.63
N ALA A 81 -6.57 -3.01 37.53
CA ALA A 81 -8.02 -2.99 37.37
C ALA A 81 -8.78 -2.23 38.49
N PRO A 82 -8.42 -2.32 39.79
CA PRO A 82 -9.09 -1.56 40.85
C PRO A 82 -8.89 -0.05 40.69
N ALA A 83 -7.64 0.38 40.47
CA ALA A 83 -7.30 1.79 40.27
C ALA A 83 -7.97 2.36 39.01
N TRP A 84 -8.01 1.58 37.93
CA TRP A 84 -8.66 1.94 36.66
C TRP A 84 -10.16 2.14 36.83
N LYS A 85 -10.84 1.21 37.54
CA LYS A 85 -12.29 1.30 37.82
C LYS A 85 -12.63 2.52 38.70
N GLY A 86 -11.75 2.93 39.59
CA GLY A 86 -11.88 4.08 40.45
C GLY A 86 -11.58 5.43 39.77
N SER A 87 -10.90 5.43 38.65
CA SER A 87 -10.46 6.64 37.95
C SER A 87 -11.61 7.50 37.46
N LEU A 88 -11.57 8.81 37.76
CA LEU A 88 -12.53 9.80 37.28
C LEU A 88 -12.52 9.87 35.73
N ILE A 89 -11.35 9.81 35.12
CA ILE A 89 -11.17 9.82 33.66
C ILE A 89 -11.93 8.65 33.04
N VAL A 90 -11.76 7.45 33.60
CA VAL A 90 -12.47 6.25 33.10
C VAL A 90 -13.98 6.35 33.27
N ARG A 91 -14.44 6.95 34.38
CA ARG A 91 -15.87 7.19 34.61
C ARG A 91 -16.45 8.19 33.61
N LEU A 92 -15.77 9.29 33.34
CA LEU A 92 -16.17 10.31 32.36
C LEU A 92 -16.15 9.77 30.92
N CYS A 93 -15.17 8.92 30.61
CA CYS A 93 -15.03 8.34 29.27
C CYS A 93 -15.78 7.00 29.10
N ARG A 94 -16.46 6.50 30.15
CA ARG A 94 -17.18 5.21 30.12
C ARG A 94 -18.34 5.29 29.14
N GLY A 95 -18.27 4.47 28.08
CA GLY A 95 -19.24 4.51 26.98
C GLY A 95 -18.90 5.51 25.86
N SER A 96 -17.85 6.32 26.03
CA SER A 96 -17.37 7.19 24.96
C SER A 96 -16.75 6.36 23.83
N PHE A 97 -17.15 6.65 22.59
CA PHE A 97 -16.56 6.07 21.39
C PHE A 97 -15.08 6.45 21.21
N ILE A 98 -14.63 7.52 21.86
CA ILE A 98 -13.24 8.04 21.78
C ILE A 98 -12.23 7.05 22.35
N LEU A 99 -12.61 6.22 23.32
CA LEU A 99 -11.74 5.18 23.89
C LEU A 99 -11.78 3.85 23.12
N ASN A 100 -12.51 3.78 22.02
CA ASN A 100 -12.49 2.61 21.17
C ASN A 100 -11.14 2.53 20.44
N PHE A 101 -10.55 1.35 20.44
CA PHE A 101 -9.26 1.10 19.82
C PHE A 101 -9.21 1.55 18.35
N GLU A 102 -10.23 1.20 17.57
CA GLU A 102 -10.34 1.55 16.16
C GLU A 102 -10.46 3.07 15.93
N PHE A 103 -11.04 3.82 16.90
CA PHE A 103 -11.11 5.28 16.82
C PHE A 103 -9.72 5.89 17.05
N LEU A 104 -9.03 5.47 18.11
CA LEU A 104 -7.69 5.98 18.45
C LEU A 104 -6.70 5.68 17.31
N LEU A 105 -6.71 4.46 16.79
CA LEU A 105 -5.86 4.07 15.68
C LEU A 105 -6.19 4.85 14.41
N GLY A 106 -7.47 4.99 14.07
CA GLY A 106 -7.91 5.76 12.91
C GLY A 106 -7.53 7.24 13.02
N ALA A 107 -7.74 7.84 14.20
CA ALA A 107 -7.35 9.23 14.47
C ALA A 107 -5.84 9.44 14.33
N PHE A 108 -5.03 8.52 14.85
CA PHE A 108 -3.58 8.56 14.68
C PHE A 108 -3.17 8.45 13.20
N ILE A 109 -3.72 7.50 12.46
CA ILE A 109 -3.44 7.34 11.02
C ILE A 109 -3.84 8.60 10.26
N CYS A 110 -5.01 9.17 10.58
CA CYS A 110 -5.47 10.42 9.98
C CYS A 110 -4.48 11.58 10.28
N ALA A 111 -4.09 11.74 11.54
CA ALA A 111 -3.13 12.76 11.96
C ALA A 111 -1.76 12.59 11.29
N MET A 112 -1.27 11.34 11.16
CA MET A 112 0.00 11.01 10.50
C MET A 112 0.05 11.52 9.05
N PHE A 113 -1.06 11.48 8.31
CA PHE A 113 -1.08 11.94 6.92
C PHE A 113 -1.47 13.40 6.77
N ILE A 114 -2.26 13.96 7.68
CA ILE A 114 -2.66 15.38 7.64
C ILE A 114 -1.53 16.30 8.12
N MET A 115 -0.71 15.85 9.06
CA MET A 115 0.37 16.65 9.61
C MET A 115 1.40 17.01 8.51
N PRO A 116 1.71 18.32 8.29
CA PRO A 116 2.73 18.72 7.34
C PRO A 116 4.09 18.12 7.65
N HIS A 117 4.90 17.87 6.62
CA HIS A 117 6.20 17.21 6.75
C HIS A 117 7.13 17.92 7.75
N SER A 118 7.11 19.24 7.77
CA SER A 118 7.94 20.05 8.68
C SER A 118 7.67 19.82 10.18
N TYR A 119 6.46 19.35 10.52
CA TYR A 119 6.07 19.05 11.91
C TYR A 119 6.06 17.54 12.20
N TRP A 120 6.20 16.69 11.18
CA TRP A 120 6.19 15.26 11.36
C TRP A 120 7.57 14.71 11.68
N ASN A 121 7.66 13.92 12.75
CA ASN A 121 8.82 13.09 13.03
C ASN A 121 8.42 11.60 12.95
N ASN A 122 9.19 10.83 12.17
CA ASN A 122 8.91 9.39 11.98
C ASN A 122 9.00 8.58 13.30
N GLY A 123 9.71 9.09 14.30
CA GLY A 123 9.73 8.52 15.65
C GLY A 123 8.34 8.46 16.30
N TYR A 124 7.41 9.39 15.97
CA TYR A 124 6.04 9.35 16.45
C TYR A 124 5.31 8.07 16.04
N ALA A 125 5.58 7.57 14.82
CA ALA A 125 4.99 6.33 14.35
C ALA A 125 5.54 5.10 15.11
N ILE A 126 6.83 5.10 15.49
CA ILE A 126 7.43 4.03 16.30
C ILE A 126 6.78 4.00 17.69
N VAL A 127 6.71 5.16 18.36
CA VAL A 127 6.08 5.29 19.67
C VAL A 127 4.60 4.88 19.63
N ALA A 128 3.87 5.33 18.61
CA ALA A 128 2.48 4.97 18.43
C ALA A 128 2.29 3.47 18.15
N ALA A 129 3.13 2.85 17.31
CA ALA A 129 3.07 1.42 17.04
C ALA A 129 3.25 0.61 18.34
N ILE A 130 4.26 0.95 19.16
CA ILE A 130 4.48 0.33 20.48
C ILE A 130 3.27 0.57 21.39
N GLY A 131 2.73 1.79 21.42
CA GLY A 131 1.55 2.15 22.20
C GLY A 131 0.31 1.34 21.81
N PHE A 132 0.03 1.19 20.51
CA PHE A 132 -1.09 0.38 20.01
C PHE A 132 -0.89 -1.12 20.26
N LEU A 133 0.33 -1.63 20.11
CA LEU A 133 0.63 -3.02 20.47
C LEU A 133 0.39 -3.25 21.96
N THR A 134 0.90 -2.37 22.82
CA THR A 134 0.70 -2.40 24.27
C THR A 134 -0.79 -2.37 24.63
N LEU A 135 -1.54 -1.45 24.05
CA LEU A 135 -2.99 -1.36 24.25
C LEU A 135 -3.72 -2.62 23.80
N TYR A 136 -3.36 -3.17 22.64
CA TYR A 136 -3.91 -4.44 22.17
C TYR A 136 -3.63 -5.59 23.16
N LEU A 137 -2.39 -5.70 23.65
CA LEU A 137 -2.00 -6.74 24.63
C LEU A 137 -2.73 -6.57 25.97
N ILE A 138 -2.97 -5.34 26.43
CA ILE A 138 -3.80 -5.05 27.62
C ILE A 138 -5.26 -5.49 27.37
N LEU A 139 -5.82 -5.24 26.19
CA LEU A 139 -7.17 -5.67 25.83
C LEU A 139 -7.27 -7.20 25.78
N VAL A 140 -6.24 -7.89 25.29
CA VAL A 140 -6.15 -9.36 25.33
C VAL A 140 -6.03 -9.85 26.76
N GLY A 141 -5.10 -9.31 27.54
CA GLY A 141 -4.89 -9.70 28.95
C GLY A 141 -6.10 -9.46 29.85
N SER A 142 -6.90 -8.43 29.54
CA SER A 142 -8.19 -8.17 30.24
C SER A 142 -9.36 -9.03 29.74
N GLY A 143 -9.15 -9.97 28.84
CA GLY A 143 -10.18 -10.83 28.25
C GLY A 143 -11.14 -10.14 27.28
N LYS A 144 -10.91 -8.86 26.93
CA LYS A 144 -11.76 -8.11 26.00
C LYS A 144 -11.49 -8.44 24.53
N ARG A 145 -10.32 -9.01 24.25
CA ARG A 145 -9.89 -9.45 22.91
C ARG A 145 -9.27 -10.85 23.00
N LYS A 146 -9.38 -11.60 21.92
CA LYS A 146 -8.65 -12.85 21.76
C LYS A 146 -7.28 -12.56 21.14
N LEU A 147 -6.25 -13.29 21.57
CA LEU A 147 -4.92 -13.20 21.03
C LEU A 147 -4.91 -13.77 19.60
N MET A 148 -4.38 -13.02 18.67
CA MET A 148 -4.01 -13.53 17.35
C MET A 148 -2.51 -13.83 17.32
N TYR A 149 -2.13 -15.03 16.92
CA TYR A 149 -0.71 -15.36 16.76
C TYR A 149 -0.17 -14.81 15.42
N PRO A 150 1.08 -14.27 15.39
CA PRO A 150 1.69 -13.67 14.20
C PRO A 150 1.85 -14.63 13.02
N ASP A 151 1.93 -15.94 13.27
CA ASP A 151 2.00 -16.97 12.24
C ASP A 151 0.77 -17.00 11.30
N LYS A 152 -0.37 -16.43 11.75
CA LYS A 152 -1.56 -16.23 10.91
C LYS A 152 -1.33 -15.25 9.76
N LEU A 153 -0.38 -14.32 9.89
CA LEU A 153 0.04 -13.44 8.79
C LEU A 153 0.76 -14.21 7.67
N GLY A 154 1.27 -15.40 8.00
CA GLY A 154 1.79 -16.36 7.04
C GLY A 154 3.30 -16.38 6.93
N PHE A 155 3.79 -17.51 6.40
CA PHE A 155 5.21 -17.76 6.26
C PHE A 155 5.97 -16.70 5.46
N PRO A 156 5.45 -16.16 4.31
CA PRO A 156 6.16 -15.11 3.57
C PRO A 156 6.36 -13.83 4.39
N PHE A 157 5.41 -13.46 5.25
CA PHE A 157 5.53 -12.29 6.14
C PHE A 157 6.67 -12.48 7.13
N MET A 158 6.75 -13.67 7.75
CA MET A 158 7.84 -14.01 8.67
C MET A 158 9.19 -14.08 7.96
N LEU A 159 9.23 -14.69 6.77
CA LEU A 159 10.46 -14.81 5.98
C LEU A 159 11.00 -13.44 5.59
N PHE A 160 10.10 -12.51 5.23
CA PHE A 160 10.49 -11.13 4.94
C PHE A 160 11.03 -10.42 6.19
N ALA A 161 10.40 -10.61 7.37
CA ALA A 161 10.92 -10.07 8.62
C ALA A 161 12.33 -10.60 8.95
N ILE A 162 12.56 -11.90 8.75
CA ILE A 162 13.88 -12.52 8.92
C ILE A 162 14.89 -11.91 7.94
N ALA A 163 14.53 -11.74 6.67
CA ALA A 163 15.42 -11.15 5.66
C ALA A 163 15.84 -9.72 6.03
N LEU A 164 14.93 -8.89 6.56
CA LEU A 164 15.26 -7.55 7.05
C LEU A 164 16.24 -7.56 8.22
N VAL A 165 16.10 -8.51 9.15
CA VAL A 165 17.05 -8.67 10.27
C VAL A 165 18.41 -9.17 9.78
N LEU A 166 18.42 -10.14 8.86
CA LEU A 166 19.65 -10.66 8.27
C LEU A 166 20.40 -9.58 7.46
N SER A 167 19.67 -8.70 6.76
CA SER A 167 20.25 -7.57 6.05
C SER A 167 21.12 -6.67 6.93
N LEU A 168 20.78 -6.54 8.23
CA LEU A 168 21.58 -5.79 9.18
C LEU A 168 22.98 -6.40 9.39
N LEU A 169 23.13 -7.72 9.27
CA LEU A 169 24.41 -8.42 9.45
C LEU A 169 25.39 -8.09 8.32
N PHE A 170 24.87 -7.88 7.11
CA PHE A 170 25.65 -7.56 5.91
C PHE A 170 25.71 -6.06 5.61
N SER A 171 25.18 -5.24 6.51
CA SER A 171 25.03 -3.81 6.28
C SER A 171 26.38 -3.07 6.21
N GLN A 172 26.53 -2.23 5.18
CA GLN A 172 27.64 -1.30 5.02
C GLN A 172 27.53 -0.11 5.99
N ASN A 173 26.30 0.22 6.44
CA ASN A 173 26.05 1.25 7.46
C ASN A 173 25.04 0.74 8.49
N ARG A 174 25.54 0.11 9.55
CA ARG A 174 24.70 -0.53 10.58
C ARG A 174 23.79 0.46 11.32
N SER A 175 24.24 1.69 11.54
CA SER A 175 23.45 2.71 12.26
C SER A 175 22.20 3.10 11.47
N ASP A 176 22.37 3.38 10.17
CA ASP A 176 21.25 3.72 9.29
C ASP A 176 20.32 2.51 9.10
N SER A 177 20.90 1.33 8.86
CA SER A 177 20.10 0.10 8.71
C SER A 177 19.28 -0.23 9.97
N MET A 178 19.82 0.01 11.17
CA MET A 178 19.06 -0.17 12.41
C MET A 178 17.88 0.83 12.48
N ARG A 179 18.11 2.09 12.11
CA ARG A 179 17.05 3.11 12.05
C ARG A 179 15.92 2.69 11.11
N ILE A 180 16.26 2.22 9.90
CA ILE A 180 15.28 1.77 8.91
C ILE A 180 14.57 0.49 9.39
N LEU A 181 15.29 -0.44 10.01
CA LEU A 181 14.71 -1.65 10.60
C LEU A 181 13.65 -1.31 11.67
N LEU A 182 13.85 -0.26 12.47
CA LEU A 182 12.84 0.21 13.43
C LEU A 182 11.58 0.75 12.74
N PHE A 183 11.70 1.39 11.57
CA PHE A 183 10.53 1.79 10.79
C PHE A 183 9.78 0.58 10.25
N PHE A 184 10.48 -0.44 9.76
CA PHE A 184 9.83 -1.71 9.37
C PHE A 184 9.17 -2.42 10.56
N ALA A 185 9.81 -2.44 11.72
CA ALA A 185 9.21 -3.01 12.93
C ALA A 185 7.90 -2.30 13.29
N ALA A 186 7.87 -0.96 13.26
CA ALA A 186 6.65 -0.18 13.48
C ALA A 186 5.59 -0.49 12.43
N ALA A 187 5.96 -0.59 11.15
CA ALA A 187 5.06 -0.94 10.05
C ALA A 187 4.46 -2.34 10.22
N PHE A 188 5.27 -3.31 10.65
CA PHE A 188 4.81 -4.68 10.95
C PHE A 188 3.86 -4.72 12.14
N ILE A 189 4.13 -3.92 13.17
CA ILE A 189 3.23 -3.77 14.32
C ILE A 189 1.89 -3.19 13.88
N PHE A 190 1.85 -2.13 13.05
CA PHE A 190 0.59 -1.63 12.49
C PHE A 190 -0.16 -2.69 11.69
N THR A 191 0.54 -3.43 10.82
CA THR A 191 -0.07 -4.56 10.09
C THR A 191 -0.69 -5.58 11.03
N TYR A 192 0.08 -6.02 12.04
CA TYR A 192 -0.36 -7.02 13.00
C TYR A 192 -1.56 -6.55 13.83
N VAL A 193 -1.48 -5.36 14.39
CA VAL A 193 -2.51 -4.79 15.25
C VAL A 193 -3.83 -4.58 14.49
N ILE A 194 -3.77 -4.07 13.25
CA ILE A 194 -4.95 -3.92 12.39
C ILE A 194 -5.55 -5.28 12.07
N ALA A 195 -4.73 -6.25 11.66
CA ALA A 195 -5.20 -7.60 11.34
C ALA A 195 -5.81 -8.31 12.56
N ALA A 196 -5.25 -8.09 13.76
CA ALA A 196 -5.64 -8.75 14.99
C ALA A 196 -6.88 -8.13 15.65
N ASP A 197 -7.03 -6.81 15.65
CA ASP A 197 -8.12 -6.13 16.35
C ASP A 197 -9.35 -5.88 15.47
N MET A 198 -9.19 -5.64 14.16
CA MET A 198 -10.31 -5.38 13.24
C MET A 198 -11.02 -6.68 12.86
N ARG A 199 -12.04 -7.07 13.64
CA ARG A 199 -12.74 -8.36 13.50
C ARG A 199 -14.15 -8.25 12.96
N ASP A 200 -14.68 -7.06 12.82
CA ASP A 200 -15.98 -6.80 12.24
C ASP A 200 -15.97 -5.64 11.22
N ALA A 201 -16.98 -5.64 10.36
CA ALA A 201 -17.10 -4.63 9.32
C ALA A 201 -17.33 -3.21 9.87
N LYS A 202 -17.85 -3.06 11.11
CA LYS A 202 -18.10 -1.76 11.72
C LYS A 202 -16.78 -1.11 12.17
N GLN A 203 -15.86 -1.91 12.72
CA GLN A 203 -14.52 -1.44 13.10
C GLN A 203 -13.74 -0.98 11.86
N LEU A 204 -13.70 -1.81 10.80
CA LEU A 204 -13.09 -1.42 9.53
C LEU A 204 -13.75 -0.17 8.93
N PHE A 205 -15.07 -0.07 9.03
CA PHE A 205 -15.79 1.11 8.55
C PHE A 205 -15.33 2.40 9.25
N LYS A 206 -15.14 2.36 10.57
CA LYS A 206 -14.64 3.51 11.33
C LYS A 206 -13.21 3.88 10.92
N LEU A 207 -12.31 2.88 10.80
CA LEU A 207 -10.94 3.09 10.33
C LEU A 207 -10.90 3.73 8.94
N LEU A 208 -11.74 3.24 8.02
CA LEU A 208 -11.84 3.78 6.68
C LEU A 208 -12.41 5.20 6.63
N ALA A 209 -13.28 5.56 7.56
CA ALA A 209 -13.77 6.94 7.68
C ALA A 209 -12.62 7.92 7.98
N PHE A 210 -11.67 7.54 8.84
CA PHE A 210 -10.48 8.34 9.11
C PHE A 210 -9.52 8.39 7.92
N ILE A 211 -9.35 7.26 7.21
CA ILE A 211 -8.54 7.23 5.98
C ILE A 211 -9.17 8.12 4.90
N TYR A 212 -10.49 8.05 4.73
CA TYR A 212 -11.21 8.92 3.82
C TYR A 212 -11.03 10.40 4.19
N ALA A 213 -11.15 10.74 5.47
CA ALA A 213 -10.92 12.09 5.97
C ALA A 213 -9.49 12.57 5.68
N ALA A 214 -8.48 11.72 5.91
CA ALA A 214 -7.08 12.04 5.61
C ALA A 214 -6.88 12.31 4.10
N VAL A 215 -7.42 11.46 3.24
CA VAL A 215 -7.35 11.65 1.78
C VAL A 215 -8.03 12.94 1.36
N MET A 216 -9.19 13.26 1.92
CA MET A 216 -9.92 14.49 1.59
C MET A 216 -9.20 15.75 2.06
N VAL A 217 -8.74 15.79 3.31
CA VAL A 217 -8.04 16.96 3.87
C VAL A 217 -6.74 17.23 3.11
N THR A 218 -5.96 16.19 2.83
CA THR A 218 -4.71 16.34 2.06
C THR A 218 -4.99 16.78 0.62
N ALA A 219 -6.10 16.34 0.01
CA ALA A 219 -6.49 16.75 -1.34
C ALA A 219 -6.92 18.22 -1.40
N VAL A 220 -7.73 18.64 -0.44
CA VAL A 220 -8.13 20.05 -0.32
C VAL A 220 -6.90 20.94 -0.08
N TYR A 221 -5.99 20.52 0.79
CA TYR A 221 -4.75 21.26 1.04
C TYR A 221 -3.87 21.36 -0.21
N ALA A 222 -3.74 20.27 -1.00
CA ALA A 222 -3.01 20.31 -2.27
C ALA A 222 -3.61 21.31 -3.28
N ILE A 223 -4.96 21.40 -3.36
CA ILE A 223 -5.65 22.36 -4.21
C ILE A 223 -5.40 23.80 -3.71
N ILE A 224 -5.42 24.02 -2.39
CA ILE A 224 -5.08 25.29 -1.76
C ILE A 224 -3.63 25.68 -2.08
N GLN A 225 -2.67 24.76 -1.92
CA GLN A 225 -1.27 24.99 -2.31
C GLN A 225 -1.16 25.49 -3.74
N ARG A 226 -1.89 24.88 -4.66
CA ARG A 226 -1.90 25.28 -6.05
C ARG A 226 -2.51 26.65 -6.28
N LYS A 227 -3.68 26.93 -5.67
CA LYS A 227 -4.42 28.17 -5.84
C LYS A 227 -3.65 29.40 -5.33
N PHE A 228 -2.94 29.25 -4.23
CA PHE A 228 -2.20 30.34 -3.59
C PHE A 228 -0.69 30.34 -3.92
N ASN A 229 -0.26 29.55 -4.92
CA ASN A 229 1.15 29.42 -5.31
C ASN A 229 2.09 29.10 -4.14
N LEU A 230 1.60 28.36 -3.15
CA LEU A 230 2.42 27.88 -2.02
C LEU A 230 3.34 26.73 -2.45
N VAL A 231 3.35 26.39 -3.72
CA VAL A 231 4.19 25.36 -4.33
C VAL A 231 5.49 26.00 -4.74
N TYR A 232 6.53 25.80 -3.98
CA TYR A 232 7.86 26.19 -4.39
C TYR A 232 8.27 25.37 -5.61
N ALA A 233 8.73 26.06 -6.66
CA ALA A 233 9.42 25.42 -7.76
C ALA A 233 10.79 24.91 -7.26
N ASN A 234 10.79 23.77 -6.57
CA ASN A 234 12.01 23.13 -6.14
C ASN A 234 12.71 22.58 -7.37
N ALA A 235 13.77 23.24 -7.82
CA ALA A 235 14.58 22.84 -8.97
C ALA A 235 15.12 21.40 -8.83
N SER A 236 15.27 20.91 -7.60
CA SER A 236 15.66 19.52 -7.32
C SER A 236 14.58 18.47 -7.63
N LEU A 237 13.31 18.90 -7.68
CA LEU A 237 12.16 17.98 -7.92
C LEU A 237 11.63 18.07 -9.36
N THR A 238 12.07 19.05 -10.13
CA THR A 238 11.61 19.26 -11.51
C THR A 238 12.68 19.96 -12.30
N ASP A 239 13.18 19.33 -13.36
CA ASP A 239 14.08 20.01 -14.30
C ASP A 239 13.29 21.09 -15.05
N LEU A 240 13.45 22.34 -14.61
CA LEU A 240 12.74 23.50 -15.17
C LEU A 240 13.19 23.83 -16.59
N LYS A 241 14.39 23.41 -17.03
CA LYS A 241 14.88 23.65 -18.39
C LYS A 241 14.08 22.84 -19.41
N ILE A 242 13.76 21.58 -19.06
CA ILE A 242 13.02 20.66 -19.92
C ILE A 242 11.52 20.77 -19.67
N ASN A 243 11.10 21.13 -18.46
CA ASN A 243 9.71 21.16 -18.01
C ASN A 243 9.25 22.59 -17.66
N SER A 244 9.67 23.58 -18.43
CA SER A 244 9.37 25.02 -18.23
C SER A 244 7.86 25.34 -18.18
N GLY A 245 7.01 24.47 -18.76
CA GLY A 245 5.55 24.61 -18.74
C GLY A 245 4.85 24.01 -17.51
N ILE A 246 5.59 23.45 -16.53
CA ILE A 246 4.97 22.89 -15.32
C ILE A 246 4.86 23.98 -14.25
N PRO A 247 3.66 24.36 -13.88
CA PRO A 247 3.43 25.45 -12.93
C PRO A 247 3.61 25.01 -11.46
N GLY A 248 4.70 24.34 -11.11
CA GLY A 248 4.94 23.75 -9.79
C GLY A 248 4.13 22.46 -9.53
N ARG A 249 4.69 21.54 -8.78
CA ARG A 249 4.08 20.24 -8.42
C ARG A 249 3.57 20.28 -6.98
N VAL A 250 2.29 19.92 -6.74
CA VAL A 250 1.75 19.89 -5.38
C VAL A 250 2.31 18.69 -4.62
N THR A 251 2.64 18.90 -3.36
CA THR A 251 3.19 17.90 -2.45
C THR A 251 2.22 17.56 -1.32
N SER A 252 1.22 18.39 -1.13
CA SER A 252 0.34 18.36 0.03
C SER A 252 1.16 18.37 1.33
N THR A 253 0.84 17.48 2.26
CA THR A 253 1.50 17.33 3.56
C THR A 253 2.73 16.43 3.53
N LEU A 254 3.04 15.78 2.38
CA LEU A 254 4.07 14.74 2.26
C LEU A 254 5.41 15.21 1.68
N ASP A 255 5.55 16.49 1.41
CA ASP A 255 6.78 17.19 0.95
C ASP A 255 7.31 16.77 -0.43
N ASN A 256 6.91 15.63 -0.96
CA ASN A 256 7.30 15.17 -2.29
C ASN A 256 6.05 14.81 -3.11
N PRO A 257 5.93 15.30 -4.36
CA PRO A 257 4.76 15.03 -5.19
C PRO A 257 4.59 13.56 -5.56
N ASN A 258 5.67 12.77 -5.68
CA ASN A 258 5.57 11.34 -5.95
C ASN A 258 5.04 10.59 -4.72
N ASN A 259 5.54 10.92 -3.52
CA ASN A 259 5.04 10.33 -2.27
C ASN A 259 3.56 10.60 -2.05
N TYR A 260 3.13 11.83 -2.37
CA TYR A 260 1.72 12.17 -2.28
C TYR A 260 0.88 11.41 -3.31
N ALA A 261 1.37 11.24 -4.54
CA ALA A 261 0.73 10.42 -5.54
C ALA A 261 0.60 8.95 -5.10
N GLU A 262 1.65 8.38 -4.51
CA GLU A 262 1.67 7.01 -3.98
C GLU A 262 0.67 6.82 -2.84
N PHE A 263 0.61 7.77 -1.91
CA PHE A 263 -0.42 7.79 -0.85
C PHE A 263 -1.84 7.74 -1.44
N LEU A 264 -2.11 8.54 -2.47
CA LEU A 264 -3.40 8.55 -3.13
C LEU A 264 -3.69 7.22 -3.85
N VAL A 265 -2.70 6.64 -4.54
CA VAL A 265 -2.85 5.33 -5.21
C VAL A 265 -3.18 4.23 -4.22
N LEU A 266 -2.54 4.23 -3.03
CA LEU A 266 -2.79 3.23 -1.99
C LEU A 266 -4.20 3.35 -1.40
N PHE A 267 -4.71 4.57 -1.17
CA PHE A 267 -5.93 4.74 -0.38
C PHE A 267 -7.18 5.14 -1.17
N MET A 268 -7.07 5.73 -2.36
CA MET A 268 -8.27 6.08 -3.16
C MET A 268 -9.16 4.87 -3.50
N PRO A 269 -8.64 3.68 -3.85
CA PRO A 269 -9.49 2.50 -4.05
C PRO A 269 -10.26 2.10 -2.78
N LEU A 270 -9.65 2.24 -1.58
CA LEU A 270 -10.30 1.98 -0.30
C LEU A 270 -11.39 3.02 -0.01
N CYS A 271 -11.13 4.29 -0.32
CA CYS A 271 -12.11 5.36 -0.22
C CYS A 271 -13.32 5.12 -1.14
N ALA A 272 -13.09 4.61 -2.34
CA ALA A 272 -14.16 4.22 -3.26
C ALA A 272 -14.99 3.05 -2.72
N ALA A 273 -14.36 2.05 -2.10
CA ALA A 273 -15.05 0.95 -1.43
C ALA A 273 -15.87 1.44 -0.24
N PHE A 274 -15.31 2.31 0.60
CA PHE A 274 -15.98 2.94 1.73
C PHE A 274 -17.22 3.73 1.28
N ALA A 275 -17.08 4.61 0.28
CA ALA A 275 -18.17 5.40 -0.28
C ALA A 275 -19.26 4.53 -0.89
N GLY A 276 -18.88 3.57 -1.74
CA GLY A 276 -19.80 2.71 -2.49
C GLY A 276 -20.57 1.68 -1.67
N THR A 277 -20.25 1.54 -0.38
CA THR A 277 -20.93 0.62 0.54
C THR A 277 -21.87 1.32 1.53
N ARG A 278 -22.08 2.63 1.36
CA ARG A 278 -23.06 3.38 2.17
C ARG A 278 -24.48 2.94 1.85
N LYS A 279 -25.28 2.72 2.91
CA LYS A 279 -26.71 2.36 2.76
C LYS A 279 -27.55 3.51 2.20
N ASN A 280 -27.25 4.74 2.63
CA ASN A 280 -27.93 5.94 2.14
C ASN A 280 -27.34 6.33 0.79
N GLN A 281 -28.17 6.36 -0.26
CA GLN A 281 -27.77 6.67 -1.62
C GLN A 281 -27.19 8.09 -1.76
N LEU A 282 -27.78 9.08 -1.08
CA LEU A 282 -27.29 10.46 -1.10
C LEU A 282 -25.87 10.53 -0.50
N SER A 283 -25.64 9.88 0.62
CA SER A 283 -24.29 9.81 1.23
C SER A 283 -23.31 9.05 0.34
N CYS A 284 -23.75 7.98 -0.32
CA CYS A 284 -22.91 7.24 -1.28
C CYS A 284 -22.46 8.14 -2.44
N VAL A 285 -23.40 8.81 -3.08
CA VAL A 285 -23.13 9.71 -4.21
C VAL A 285 -22.25 10.89 -3.78
N ALA A 286 -22.56 11.54 -2.65
CA ALA A 286 -21.78 12.66 -2.14
C ALA A 286 -20.32 12.27 -1.85
N LEU A 287 -20.08 11.10 -1.22
CA LEU A 287 -18.73 10.62 -0.94
C LEU A 287 -17.99 10.20 -2.22
N LEU A 288 -18.67 9.62 -3.22
CA LEU A 288 -18.06 9.30 -4.51
C LEU A 288 -17.70 10.57 -5.29
N ILE A 289 -18.56 11.59 -5.29
CA ILE A 289 -18.25 12.91 -5.87
C ILE A 289 -17.05 13.53 -5.13
N GLY A 290 -16.98 13.38 -3.82
CA GLY A 290 -15.83 13.82 -3.01
C GLY A 290 -14.49 13.30 -3.54
N LEU A 291 -14.42 12.11 -4.15
CA LEU A 291 -13.19 11.56 -4.72
C LEU A 291 -12.67 12.32 -5.95
N VAL A 292 -13.43 13.25 -6.49
CA VAL A 292 -12.95 14.19 -7.53
C VAL A 292 -11.80 15.05 -6.97
N PHE A 293 -11.86 15.48 -5.71
CA PHE A 293 -10.81 16.30 -5.10
C PHE A 293 -9.45 15.59 -5.08
N PRO A 294 -9.31 14.37 -4.54
CA PRO A 294 -8.04 13.66 -4.59
C PRO A 294 -7.62 13.25 -6.01
N ALA A 295 -8.55 13.04 -6.95
CA ALA A 295 -8.22 12.81 -8.35
C ALA A 295 -7.59 14.06 -8.98
N VAL A 296 -8.18 15.25 -8.76
CA VAL A 296 -7.62 16.54 -9.20
C VAL A 296 -6.27 16.78 -8.52
N ALA A 297 -6.15 16.55 -7.23
CA ALA A 297 -4.88 16.68 -6.51
C ALA A 297 -3.80 15.76 -7.08
N LEU A 298 -4.12 14.51 -7.42
CA LEU A 298 -3.19 13.58 -8.08
C LEU A 298 -2.73 14.12 -9.45
N ILE A 299 -3.64 14.68 -10.24
CA ILE A 299 -3.29 15.32 -11.52
C ILE A 299 -2.28 16.45 -11.27
N MET A 300 -2.50 17.27 -10.25
CA MET A 300 -1.63 18.41 -9.89
C MET A 300 -0.26 17.99 -9.32
N THR A 301 -0.06 16.72 -8.96
CA THR A 301 1.28 16.21 -8.59
C THR A 301 2.21 16.12 -9.80
N TYR A 302 1.70 16.06 -11.00
CA TYR A 302 2.44 15.77 -12.24
C TYR A 302 3.28 14.49 -12.17
N SER A 303 2.88 13.52 -11.32
CA SER A 303 3.53 12.21 -11.21
C SER A 303 2.96 11.24 -12.26
N ARG A 304 3.76 10.96 -13.30
CA ARG A 304 3.37 10.02 -14.38
C ARG A 304 3.11 8.61 -13.86
N SER A 305 4.01 8.12 -12.99
CA SER A 305 3.88 6.81 -12.32
C SER A 305 2.58 6.75 -11.50
N GLY A 306 2.27 7.81 -10.73
CA GLY A 306 1.04 7.90 -9.94
C GLY A 306 -0.23 7.86 -10.80
N TRP A 307 -0.26 8.57 -11.94
CA TRP A 307 -1.42 8.57 -12.84
C TRP A 307 -1.68 7.19 -13.44
N ILE A 308 -0.63 6.54 -13.98
CA ILE A 308 -0.74 5.20 -14.55
C ILE A 308 -1.14 4.18 -13.47
N SER A 309 -0.55 4.28 -12.29
CA SER A 309 -0.84 3.39 -11.16
C SER A 309 -2.29 3.50 -10.70
N LEU A 310 -2.85 4.73 -10.58
CA LEU A 310 -4.25 4.89 -10.22
C LEU A 310 -5.19 4.42 -11.32
N MET A 311 -4.84 4.68 -12.60
CA MET A 311 -5.62 4.20 -13.75
C MET A 311 -5.68 2.66 -13.76
N LEU A 312 -4.54 2.01 -13.53
CA LEU A 312 -4.44 0.56 -13.43
C LEU A 312 -5.24 0.03 -12.23
N ALA A 313 -5.12 0.68 -11.05
CA ALA A 313 -5.92 0.34 -9.88
C ALA A 313 -7.42 0.47 -10.16
N ALA A 314 -7.86 1.54 -10.80
CA ALA A 314 -9.26 1.76 -11.16
C ALA A 314 -9.75 0.70 -12.15
N LEU A 315 -8.96 0.34 -13.17
CA LEU A 315 -9.27 -0.73 -14.12
C LEU A 315 -9.45 -2.07 -13.41
N ILE A 316 -8.54 -2.45 -12.53
CA ILE A 316 -8.62 -3.69 -11.73
C ILE A 316 -9.82 -3.66 -10.80
N TYR A 317 -10.09 -2.51 -10.15
CA TYR A 317 -11.27 -2.34 -9.28
C TYR A 317 -12.58 -2.58 -10.06
N VAL A 318 -12.73 -1.95 -11.22
CA VAL A 318 -13.89 -2.10 -12.10
C VAL A 318 -14.01 -3.55 -12.60
N TRP A 319 -12.89 -4.14 -13.04
CA TRP A 319 -12.88 -5.53 -13.51
C TRP A 319 -13.34 -6.53 -12.44
N LEU A 320 -12.79 -6.40 -11.21
CA LEU A 320 -13.13 -7.30 -10.12
C LEU A 320 -14.55 -7.06 -9.58
N ARG A 321 -15.06 -5.84 -9.68
CA ARG A 321 -16.41 -5.49 -9.25
C ARG A 321 -17.48 -5.87 -10.26
N ASN A 322 -17.30 -5.46 -11.51
CA ASN A 322 -18.22 -5.76 -12.59
C ASN A 322 -17.57 -5.55 -13.96
N LYS A 323 -17.22 -6.64 -14.63
CA LYS A 323 -16.58 -6.61 -15.96
C LYS A 323 -17.41 -5.86 -17.02
N LYS A 324 -18.73 -5.79 -16.87
CA LYS A 324 -19.62 -5.08 -17.80
C LYS A 324 -19.36 -3.57 -17.84
N LEU A 325 -18.73 -3.01 -16.81
CA LEU A 325 -18.39 -1.59 -16.73
C LEU A 325 -17.07 -1.23 -17.40
N ILE A 326 -16.28 -2.21 -17.85
CA ILE A 326 -14.98 -1.94 -18.51
C ILE A 326 -15.13 -1.07 -19.76
N PRO A 327 -16.05 -1.34 -20.70
CA PRO A 327 -16.23 -0.49 -21.87
C PRO A 327 -16.60 0.95 -21.51
N LEU A 328 -17.48 1.12 -20.50
CA LEU A 328 -17.83 2.43 -19.99
C LEU A 328 -16.63 3.15 -19.37
N PHE A 329 -15.83 2.44 -18.58
CA PHE A 329 -14.61 2.99 -17.98
C PHE A 329 -13.62 3.46 -19.05
N ILE A 330 -13.39 2.65 -20.10
CA ILE A 330 -12.51 3.01 -21.22
C ILE A 330 -13.08 4.21 -21.98
N ALA A 331 -14.39 4.21 -22.28
CA ALA A 331 -15.04 5.33 -22.97
C ALA A 331 -14.92 6.65 -22.18
N LEU A 332 -15.13 6.61 -20.87
CA LEU A 332 -14.98 7.80 -20.00
C LEU A 332 -13.52 8.26 -19.93
N ALA A 333 -12.56 7.33 -19.87
CA ALA A 333 -11.14 7.66 -19.89
C ALA A 333 -10.72 8.34 -21.20
N LEU A 334 -11.18 7.82 -22.35
CA LEU A 334 -10.92 8.42 -23.66
C LEU A 334 -11.62 9.79 -23.82
N LEU A 335 -12.86 9.90 -23.33
CA LEU A 335 -13.60 11.16 -23.36
C LEU A 335 -12.95 12.25 -22.48
N ALA A 336 -12.21 11.87 -21.44
CA ALA A 336 -11.51 12.81 -20.57
C ALA A 336 -10.26 13.42 -21.22
N ILE A 337 -9.64 12.76 -22.20
CA ILE A 337 -8.38 13.20 -22.84
C ILE A 337 -8.44 14.64 -23.38
N PRO A 338 -9.49 15.06 -24.13
CA PRO A 338 -9.59 16.43 -24.66
C PRO A 338 -9.69 17.52 -23.58
N PHE A 339 -10.10 17.16 -22.36
CA PHE A 339 -10.23 18.09 -21.24
C PHE A 339 -8.95 18.18 -20.39
N LEU A 340 -7.93 17.38 -20.69
CA LEU A 340 -6.66 17.46 -19.99
C LEU A 340 -5.85 18.67 -20.48
N PRO A 341 -5.19 19.42 -19.58
CA PRO A 341 -4.23 20.47 -19.96
C PRO A 341 -3.16 19.93 -20.91
N SER A 342 -2.73 20.75 -21.88
CA SER A 342 -1.71 20.38 -22.87
C SER A 342 -0.43 19.83 -22.24
N THR A 343 0.00 20.38 -21.10
CA THR A 343 1.15 19.91 -20.32
C THR A 343 1.01 18.46 -19.87
N ILE A 344 -0.21 18.00 -19.55
CA ILE A 344 -0.48 16.61 -19.17
C ILE A 344 -0.43 15.71 -20.40
N VAL A 345 -1.06 16.13 -21.49
CA VAL A 345 -1.04 15.39 -22.76
C VAL A 345 0.40 15.22 -23.24
N THR A 346 1.19 16.28 -23.24
CA THR A 346 2.62 16.21 -23.59
C THR A 346 3.39 15.21 -22.70
N ARG A 347 3.14 15.20 -21.39
CA ARG A 347 3.77 14.22 -20.48
C ARG A 347 3.33 12.79 -20.72
N LEU A 348 2.10 12.54 -21.12
CA LEU A 348 1.62 11.22 -21.50
C LEU A 348 2.23 10.77 -22.82
N THR A 349 2.33 11.68 -23.81
CA THR A 349 2.98 11.37 -25.09
C THR A 349 4.47 11.07 -24.95
N THR A 350 5.19 11.75 -24.05
CA THR A 350 6.60 11.43 -23.76
C THR A 350 6.80 10.02 -23.22
N ILE A 351 5.84 9.44 -22.50
CA ILE A 351 5.90 8.05 -22.08
C ILE A 351 5.88 7.13 -23.32
N VAL A 352 4.91 7.36 -24.21
CA VAL A 352 4.74 6.52 -25.41
C VAL A 352 5.96 6.65 -26.34
N THR A 353 6.44 7.87 -26.58
CA THR A 353 7.61 8.11 -27.44
C THR A 353 8.91 7.54 -26.87
N SER A 354 9.09 7.58 -25.54
CA SER A 354 10.24 6.96 -24.86
C SER A 354 10.23 5.42 -24.97
N PHE A 355 9.06 4.80 -24.98
CA PHE A 355 8.94 3.35 -25.19
C PHE A 355 9.10 2.93 -26.66
N LEU A 356 8.65 3.77 -27.60
CA LEU A 356 8.69 3.44 -29.03
C LEU A 356 10.02 3.80 -29.71
N GLY A 357 10.94 4.47 -29.00
CA GLY A 357 12.28 4.81 -29.53
C GLY A 357 12.27 5.79 -30.72
N SER A 358 11.14 6.48 -30.97
CA SER A 358 10.89 7.22 -32.21
C SER A 358 11.31 8.68 -32.22
N SER A 359 11.89 9.20 -31.13
CA SER A 359 12.39 10.58 -31.10
C SER A 359 13.67 10.67 -30.29
N GLY A 360 14.68 11.34 -30.82
CA GLY A 360 16.01 11.53 -30.22
C GLY A 360 16.05 12.36 -28.92
N HIS A 361 14.91 12.52 -28.23
CA HIS A 361 14.79 13.15 -26.93
C HIS A 361 14.16 12.18 -25.93
N ILE A 362 15.00 11.37 -25.30
CA ILE A 362 14.62 10.65 -24.08
C ILE A 362 14.47 11.70 -22.99
N ASP A 363 13.34 11.65 -22.23
CA ASP A 363 13.15 12.50 -21.05
C ASP A 363 14.33 12.34 -20.07
N SER A 364 14.90 13.45 -19.60
CA SER A 364 16.05 13.47 -18.70
C SER A 364 15.86 12.57 -17.46
N SER A 365 14.64 12.51 -16.93
CA SER A 365 14.31 11.65 -15.81
C SER A 365 14.34 10.15 -16.16
N ALA A 366 13.98 9.77 -17.37
CA ALA A 366 14.07 8.39 -17.84
C ALA A 366 15.53 8.02 -18.13
N GLN A 367 16.29 8.93 -18.79
CA GLN A 367 17.71 8.75 -19.05
C GLN A 367 18.52 8.59 -17.75
N TYR A 368 18.26 9.44 -16.75
CA TYR A 368 18.86 9.33 -15.42
C TYR A 368 18.62 7.93 -14.81
N ARG A 369 17.37 7.41 -14.87
CA ARG A 369 17.07 6.08 -14.33
C ARG A 369 17.78 4.97 -15.09
N PHE A 370 17.84 5.01 -16.42
CA PHE A 370 18.52 3.98 -17.19
C PHE A 370 20.02 3.92 -16.89
N GLN A 371 20.68 5.07 -16.81
CA GLN A 371 22.10 5.15 -16.42
C GLN A 371 22.33 4.62 -15.00
N LEU A 372 21.47 5.03 -14.06
CA LEU A 372 21.52 4.54 -12.69
C LEU A 372 21.30 3.01 -12.61
N TRP A 373 20.32 2.49 -13.36
CA TRP A 373 20.01 1.06 -13.33
C TRP A 373 21.09 0.18 -13.96
N GLU A 374 21.87 0.71 -14.88
CA GLU A 374 23.05 0.03 -15.41
C GLU A 374 24.07 -0.22 -14.29
N SER A 375 24.46 0.82 -13.56
CA SER A 375 25.37 0.70 -12.41
C SER A 375 24.78 -0.18 -11.29
N VAL A 376 23.48 -0.02 -10.99
CA VAL A 376 22.75 -0.85 -10.03
C VAL A 376 22.77 -2.33 -10.42
N GLY A 377 22.74 -2.65 -11.74
CA GLY A 377 22.87 -4.02 -12.23
C GLY A 377 24.21 -4.66 -11.83
N TYR A 378 25.30 -3.91 -11.90
CA TYR A 378 26.62 -4.40 -11.40
C TYR A 378 26.61 -4.57 -9.88
N MET A 379 26.02 -3.63 -9.13
CA MET A 379 25.89 -3.77 -7.67
C MET A 379 25.05 -5.02 -7.28
N ILE A 380 23.96 -5.27 -8.00
CA ILE A 380 23.11 -6.46 -7.75
C ILE A 380 23.87 -7.75 -8.06
N ARG A 381 24.70 -7.77 -9.10
CA ARG A 381 25.54 -8.93 -9.42
C ARG A 381 26.48 -9.27 -8.25
N ASP A 382 27.06 -8.26 -7.61
CA ASP A 382 28.05 -8.44 -6.57
C ASP A 382 27.41 -8.67 -5.18
N TYR A 383 26.30 -7.99 -4.87
CA TYR A 383 25.65 -8.01 -3.54
C TYR A 383 24.23 -8.59 -3.52
N GLY A 384 23.64 -8.97 -4.66
CA GLY A 384 22.24 -9.37 -4.74
C GLY A 384 21.86 -10.63 -3.94
N VAL A 385 22.83 -11.42 -3.47
CA VAL A 385 22.58 -12.58 -2.63
C VAL A 385 22.34 -12.15 -1.18
N ASN A 386 23.26 -11.37 -0.61
CA ASN A 386 23.29 -11.02 0.82
C ASN A 386 22.67 -9.66 1.12
N GLY A 387 22.62 -8.78 0.12
CA GLY A 387 22.27 -7.37 0.28
C GLY A 387 23.44 -6.53 0.81
N ILE A 388 23.23 -5.21 0.84
CA ILE A 388 24.17 -4.19 1.34
C ILE A 388 23.75 -3.59 2.67
N GLY A 389 22.57 -3.97 3.19
CA GLY A 389 21.93 -3.35 4.35
C GLY A 389 20.86 -2.34 3.98
N LEU A 390 20.02 -2.00 4.95
CA LEU A 390 18.86 -1.13 4.78
C LEU A 390 19.28 0.35 4.74
N GLY A 391 18.61 1.11 3.91
CA GLY A 391 18.62 2.57 3.93
C GLY A 391 19.67 3.24 3.04
N PRO A 392 19.47 4.54 2.78
CA PRO A 392 20.24 5.29 1.78
C PRO A 392 21.71 5.41 2.10
N ALA A 393 22.13 5.37 3.38
CA ALA A 393 23.54 5.46 3.73
C ALA A 393 24.33 4.20 3.30
N SER A 394 23.71 3.02 3.28
CA SER A 394 24.32 1.79 2.75
C SER A 394 24.51 1.88 1.24
N PHE A 395 23.54 2.43 0.51
CA PHE A 395 23.67 2.69 -0.93
C PHE A 395 24.77 3.73 -1.21
N ALA A 396 24.72 4.87 -0.52
CA ALA A 396 25.66 5.97 -0.72
C ALA A 396 27.12 5.59 -0.44
N SER A 397 27.39 4.63 0.43
CA SER A 397 28.75 4.16 0.72
C SER A 397 29.36 3.33 -0.42
N LEU A 398 28.55 2.69 -1.24
CA LEU A 398 28.99 1.82 -2.33
C LEU A 398 28.82 2.44 -3.71
N SER A 399 27.85 3.33 -3.89
CA SER A 399 27.53 3.93 -5.18
C SER A 399 28.72 4.57 -5.90
N PRO A 400 29.69 5.24 -5.24
CA PRO A 400 30.86 5.78 -5.92
C PRO A 400 31.78 4.73 -6.54
N LEU A 401 31.77 3.49 -6.04
CA LEU A 401 32.61 2.40 -6.55
C LEU A 401 32.08 1.82 -7.88
N TYR A 402 30.87 2.18 -8.26
CA TYR A 402 30.17 1.67 -9.45
C TYR A 402 29.85 2.76 -10.47
N ASP A 403 30.52 3.91 -10.37
CA ASP A 403 30.32 5.06 -11.28
C ASP A 403 28.83 5.41 -11.42
N THR A 404 28.09 5.38 -10.31
CA THR A 404 26.67 5.73 -10.32
C THR A 404 26.48 7.21 -10.62
N VAL A 405 25.30 7.57 -11.08
CA VAL A 405 24.96 8.95 -11.39
C VAL A 405 25.11 9.82 -10.14
N ASP A 406 25.77 10.97 -10.29
CA ASP A 406 26.02 11.92 -9.20
C ASP A 406 24.72 12.29 -8.45
N GLY A 407 24.82 12.28 -7.13
CA GLY A 407 23.71 12.61 -6.23
C GLY A 407 22.65 11.51 -6.10
N ALA A 408 22.87 10.31 -6.63
CA ALA A 408 21.98 9.18 -6.41
C ALA A 408 22.01 8.72 -4.94
N VAL A 409 20.86 8.72 -4.30
CA VAL A 409 20.70 8.32 -2.90
C VAL A 409 19.99 6.96 -2.75
N HIS A 410 19.44 6.42 -3.84
CA HIS A 410 18.76 5.12 -3.93
C HIS A 410 18.56 4.74 -5.41
N THR A 411 18.11 3.51 -5.68
CA THR A 411 18.01 2.94 -7.02
C THR A 411 16.89 3.49 -7.90
N GLN A 412 16.00 4.34 -7.41
CA GLN A 412 14.78 4.78 -8.11
C GLN A 412 13.85 3.61 -8.54
N SER A 413 13.94 2.46 -7.86
CA SER A 413 13.07 1.31 -8.07
C SER A 413 12.94 0.52 -6.78
N GLN A 414 11.70 0.31 -6.33
CA GLN A 414 11.43 -0.51 -5.14
C GLN A 414 11.97 -1.93 -5.26
N TYR A 415 11.95 -2.50 -6.47
CA TYR A 415 12.39 -3.87 -6.69
C TYR A 415 13.91 -4.01 -6.64
N PHE A 416 14.63 -3.10 -7.28
CA PHE A 416 16.10 -3.09 -7.24
C PHE A 416 16.60 -2.74 -5.83
N GLU A 417 15.95 -1.78 -5.17
CA GLU A 417 16.29 -1.43 -3.79
C GLU A 417 16.12 -2.63 -2.86
N LEU A 418 15.00 -3.35 -2.94
CA LEU A 418 14.79 -4.56 -2.15
C LEU A 418 15.88 -5.61 -2.34
N ILE A 419 16.31 -5.84 -3.59
CA ILE A 419 17.38 -6.80 -3.87
C ILE A 419 18.69 -6.30 -3.26
N LEU A 420 19.01 -5.02 -3.43
CA LEU A 420 20.24 -4.44 -2.88
C LEU A 420 20.21 -4.38 -1.35
N GLU A 421 19.11 -3.94 -0.75
CA GLU A 421 19.02 -3.80 0.70
C GLU A 421 19.00 -5.16 1.42
N THR A 422 18.20 -6.12 0.91
CA THR A 422 17.84 -7.34 1.67
C THR A 422 18.28 -8.64 0.99
N GLY A 423 18.96 -8.53 -0.13
CA GLY A 423 19.29 -9.67 -0.97
C GLY A 423 18.08 -10.32 -1.63
N ILE A 424 18.35 -11.38 -2.37
CA ILE A 424 17.31 -12.16 -3.07
C ILE A 424 16.26 -12.76 -2.13
N LEU A 425 16.65 -13.06 -0.88
CA LEU A 425 15.75 -13.63 0.12
C LEU A 425 14.63 -12.62 0.46
N GLY A 426 14.99 -11.35 0.72
CA GLY A 426 14.01 -10.31 1.02
C GLY A 426 13.11 -10.02 -0.17
N PHE A 427 13.68 -9.88 -1.36
CA PHE A 427 12.91 -9.66 -2.57
C PHE A 427 11.89 -10.78 -2.83
N VAL A 428 12.34 -12.04 -2.83
CA VAL A 428 11.46 -13.19 -3.10
C VAL A 428 10.37 -13.33 -2.03
N SER A 429 10.73 -13.16 -0.75
CA SER A 429 9.76 -13.26 0.35
C SER A 429 8.71 -12.15 0.29
N PHE A 430 9.11 -10.91 -0.03
CA PHE A 430 8.20 -9.80 -0.23
C PHE A 430 7.26 -10.02 -1.43
N MET A 431 7.81 -10.38 -2.59
CA MET A 431 7.00 -10.68 -3.77
C MET A 431 6.00 -11.79 -3.52
N TRP A 432 6.42 -12.85 -2.82
CA TRP A 432 5.53 -13.93 -2.41
C TRP A 432 4.42 -13.44 -1.47
N LEU A 433 4.76 -12.59 -0.50
CA LEU A 433 3.79 -12.00 0.43
C LEU A 433 2.68 -11.25 -0.34
N ILE A 434 3.05 -10.35 -1.25
CA ILE A 434 2.09 -9.54 -1.99
C ILE A 434 1.25 -10.37 -2.96
N LEU A 435 1.88 -11.27 -3.71
CA LEU A 435 1.16 -12.18 -4.62
C LEU A 435 0.19 -13.09 -3.87
N ARG A 436 0.56 -13.56 -2.67
CA ARG A 436 -0.33 -14.31 -1.79
C ARG A 436 -1.51 -13.45 -1.33
N CYS A 437 -1.27 -12.23 -0.86
CA CYS A 437 -2.32 -11.32 -0.42
C CYS A 437 -3.31 -11.00 -1.55
N ILE A 438 -2.82 -10.75 -2.77
CA ILE A 438 -3.66 -10.54 -3.96
C ILE A 438 -4.50 -11.79 -4.24
N LYS A 439 -3.87 -12.97 -4.30
CA LYS A 439 -4.56 -14.25 -4.54
C LYS A 439 -5.64 -14.51 -3.50
N ASP A 440 -5.29 -14.39 -2.22
CA ASP A 440 -6.20 -14.70 -1.12
C ASP A 440 -7.35 -13.70 -1.07
N SER A 441 -7.12 -12.42 -1.38
CA SER A 441 -8.17 -11.39 -1.53
C SER A 441 -9.12 -11.70 -2.68
N VAL A 442 -8.59 -12.10 -3.84
CA VAL A 442 -9.40 -12.48 -5.02
C VAL A 442 -10.25 -13.71 -4.74
N ILE A 443 -9.76 -14.68 -3.96
CA ILE A 443 -10.52 -15.86 -3.57
C ILE A 443 -11.56 -15.49 -2.50
N ALA A 444 -11.14 -14.82 -1.43
CA ALA A 444 -11.96 -14.47 -0.27
C ALA A 444 -13.16 -13.58 -0.64
N ARG A 445 -13.01 -12.66 -1.63
CA ARG A 445 -14.11 -11.78 -2.08
C ARG A 445 -15.33 -12.53 -2.59
N ARG A 446 -15.18 -13.81 -2.99
CA ARG A 446 -16.31 -14.63 -3.47
C ARG A 446 -17.20 -15.10 -2.32
N ARG A 447 -16.66 -15.14 -1.08
CA ARG A 447 -17.33 -15.57 0.14
C ARG A 447 -17.76 -14.40 1.02
N ALA A 448 -17.31 -13.17 0.67
CA ALA A 448 -17.58 -11.96 1.42
C ALA A 448 -18.68 -11.12 0.78
N ASP A 449 -19.37 -10.35 1.63
CA ASP A 449 -20.44 -9.43 1.23
C ASP A 449 -20.15 -7.99 1.70
N GLY A 450 -20.95 -7.05 1.20
CA GLY A 450 -20.95 -5.66 1.65
C GLY A 450 -19.57 -5.01 1.62
N LEU A 451 -19.18 -4.39 2.74
CA LEU A 451 -17.92 -3.66 2.88
C LEU A 451 -16.70 -4.58 2.75
N VAL A 452 -16.72 -5.79 3.32
CA VAL A 452 -15.58 -6.71 3.30
C VAL A 452 -15.27 -7.11 1.85
N ARG A 453 -16.29 -7.44 1.06
CA ARG A 453 -16.12 -7.74 -0.38
C ARG A 453 -15.55 -6.54 -1.14
N ALA A 454 -16.08 -5.34 -0.91
CA ALA A 454 -15.62 -4.13 -1.56
C ALA A 454 -14.15 -3.82 -1.21
N LEU A 455 -13.76 -4.01 0.06
CA LEU A 455 -12.38 -3.83 0.51
C LEU A 455 -11.41 -4.82 -0.11
N LEU A 456 -11.75 -6.11 -0.19
CA LEU A 456 -10.90 -7.11 -0.83
C LEU A 456 -10.64 -6.78 -2.30
N ILE A 457 -11.63 -6.22 -3.00
CA ILE A 457 -11.46 -5.69 -4.36
C ILE A 457 -10.55 -4.47 -4.36
N ALA A 458 -10.78 -3.51 -3.45
CA ALA A 458 -10.02 -2.28 -3.36
C ALA A 458 -8.55 -2.52 -3.00
N CYS A 459 -8.28 -3.38 -2.03
CA CYS A 459 -6.91 -3.75 -1.64
C CYS A 459 -6.16 -4.42 -2.80
N THR A 460 -6.82 -5.35 -3.50
CA THR A 460 -6.24 -5.98 -4.71
C THR A 460 -5.91 -4.92 -5.76
N ALA A 461 -6.84 -4.00 -6.02
CA ALA A 461 -6.64 -2.91 -6.97
C ALA A 461 -5.49 -1.98 -6.57
N ALA A 462 -5.41 -1.61 -5.29
CA ALA A 462 -4.34 -0.78 -4.76
C ALA A 462 -2.96 -1.46 -4.89
N PHE A 463 -2.83 -2.75 -4.52
CA PHE A 463 -1.56 -3.48 -4.67
C PHE A 463 -1.13 -3.63 -6.13
N VAL A 464 -2.05 -3.91 -7.05
CA VAL A 464 -1.72 -4.02 -8.48
C VAL A 464 -1.35 -2.65 -9.05
N GLY A 465 -2.08 -1.60 -8.67
CA GLY A 465 -1.76 -0.24 -9.10
C GLY A 465 -0.40 0.23 -8.62
N ILE A 466 -0.14 0.13 -7.32
CA ILE A 466 1.12 0.58 -6.73
C ILE A 466 2.34 -0.22 -7.20
N ALA A 467 2.16 -1.51 -7.54
CA ALA A 467 3.22 -2.34 -8.09
C ALA A 467 3.81 -1.77 -9.38
N PHE A 468 3.04 -1.00 -10.15
CA PHE A 468 3.56 -0.28 -11.30
C PHE A 468 4.47 0.88 -10.88
N SER A 469 4.06 1.71 -9.90
CA SER A 469 4.94 2.77 -9.36
C SER A 469 6.23 2.19 -8.80
N CYS A 470 6.20 1.02 -8.18
CA CYS A 470 7.38 0.33 -7.64
C CYS A 470 8.48 0.03 -8.68
N ILE A 471 8.15 0.01 -9.99
CA ILE A 471 9.15 -0.19 -11.05
C ILE A 471 10.08 1.02 -11.14
N VAL A 472 9.54 2.23 -11.04
CA VAL A 472 10.23 3.49 -11.32
C VAL A 472 10.37 4.42 -10.13
N GLU A 473 9.92 4.01 -8.95
CA GLU A 473 9.99 4.78 -7.70
C GLU A 473 10.37 3.87 -6.53
N TYR A 474 11.17 4.38 -5.59
CA TYR A 474 11.44 3.72 -4.32
C TYR A 474 10.51 4.31 -3.23
N LEU A 475 9.35 3.68 -3.05
CA LEU A 475 8.27 4.16 -2.18
C LEU A 475 8.69 4.28 -0.72
N TRP A 476 9.51 3.34 -0.25
CA TRP A 476 9.82 3.22 1.18
C TRP A 476 10.98 4.11 1.63
N PHE A 477 11.57 4.85 0.71
CA PHE A 477 12.49 5.93 1.06
C PHE A 477 11.86 6.93 2.04
N TYR A 478 10.53 7.10 1.94
CA TYR A 478 9.75 7.93 2.85
C TYR A 478 8.93 7.08 3.83
N PRO A 479 9.28 7.07 5.14
CA PRO A 479 8.64 6.19 6.12
C PRO A 479 7.12 6.31 6.19
N ARG A 480 6.52 7.48 5.92
CA ARG A 480 5.06 7.62 5.90
C ARG A 480 4.41 6.80 4.78
N VAL A 481 5.05 6.67 3.62
CA VAL A 481 4.56 5.82 2.53
C VAL A 481 4.76 4.35 2.87
N LEU A 482 5.88 3.99 3.51
CA LEU A 482 6.09 2.66 4.09
C LEU A 482 4.94 2.29 5.05
N PHE A 483 4.62 3.17 6.02
CA PHE A 483 3.52 2.93 6.95
C PHE A 483 2.17 2.81 6.23
N ALA A 484 1.89 3.65 5.22
CA ALA A 484 0.68 3.57 4.40
C ALA A 484 0.55 2.19 3.73
N TYR A 485 1.64 1.69 3.15
CA TYR A 485 1.68 0.39 2.49
C TYR A 485 1.37 -0.76 3.47
N PHE A 486 1.97 -0.74 4.65
CA PHE A 486 1.78 -1.78 5.67
C PHE A 486 0.43 -1.66 6.41
N ILE A 487 -0.15 -0.46 6.53
CA ILE A 487 -1.54 -0.24 6.96
C ILE A 487 -2.51 -0.88 5.96
N LEU A 488 -2.30 -0.67 4.64
CA LEU A 488 -3.07 -1.33 3.60
C LEU A 488 -2.97 -2.86 3.71
N LEU A 489 -1.78 -3.38 3.98
CA LEU A 489 -1.53 -4.82 4.19
C LEU A 489 -2.32 -5.34 5.41
N GLY A 490 -2.32 -4.61 6.52
CA GLY A 490 -3.09 -4.94 7.72
C GLY A 490 -4.60 -4.98 7.47
N ILE A 491 -5.13 -3.97 6.76
CA ILE A 491 -6.55 -3.93 6.34
C ILE A 491 -6.88 -5.12 5.44
N THR A 492 -5.95 -5.50 4.57
CA THR A 492 -6.11 -6.66 3.66
C THR A 492 -6.22 -7.96 4.45
N PHE A 493 -5.32 -8.20 5.39
CA PHE A 493 -5.39 -9.38 6.27
C PHE A 493 -6.68 -9.41 7.09
N ALA A 494 -7.07 -8.29 7.71
CA ALA A 494 -8.32 -8.18 8.45
C ALA A 494 -9.53 -8.57 7.57
N ALA A 495 -9.61 -8.05 6.34
CA ALA A 495 -10.68 -8.36 5.40
C ALA A 495 -10.66 -9.84 4.94
N ILE A 496 -9.48 -10.44 4.71
CA ILE A 496 -9.32 -11.86 4.38
C ILE A 496 -9.81 -12.75 5.53
N PHE A 497 -9.44 -12.42 6.77
CA PHE A 497 -9.86 -13.19 7.96
C PHE A 497 -11.37 -13.11 8.18
N MET A 498 -11.97 -11.93 7.98
CA MET A 498 -13.42 -11.77 8.09
C MET A 498 -14.20 -12.59 7.02
N ALA A 499 -13.63 -12.77 5.84
CA ALA A 499 -14.24 -13.52 4.75
C ALA A 499 -14.13 -15.05 4.91
N ASN A 500 -13.25 -15.55 5.80
CA ASN A 500 -13.02 -16.97 6.03
C ASN A 500 -13.63 -17.41 7.37
N PRO A 501 -14.76 -18.13 7.40
CA PRO A 501 -15.42 -18.54 8.63
C PRO A 501 -14.56 -19.44 9.54
N GLU A 502 -13.74 -20.31 8.96
CA GLU A 502 -12.82 -21.20 9.70
C GLU A 502 -11.71 -20.41 10.40
N ALA A 503 -11.18 -19.37 9.75
CA ALA A 503 -10.24 -18.46 10.39
C ALA A 503 -10.89 -17.65 11.52
N LYS A 504 -12.21 -17.39 11.41
CA LYS A 504 -12.99 -16.67 12.42
C LYS A 504 -13.21 -17.49 13.69
N ALA A 505 -13.29 -18.81 13.60
CA ALA A 505 -13.45 -19.71 14.75
C ALA A 505 -12.13 -19.88 15.55
N THR A 506 -10.98 -19.71 14.89
CA THR A 506 -9.63 -19.83 15.51
C THR A 506 -9.07 -18.48 15.98
N LEU A 507 -9.74 -17.39 15.67
CA LEU A 507 -9.50 -16.04 16.18
C LEU A 507 -10.45 -15.75 17.38
#